data_dbf8e9a111a2b1d98946162bf830932a
#
_entry.id   dbf8e9a111a2b1d98946162bf830932a
#
_cell.length_a   1.000
_cell.length_b   1.000
_cell.length_c   1.000
_cell.angle_alpha   90.00
_cell.angle_beta   90.00
_cell.angle_gamma   90.00
#
_symmetry.space_group_name_H-M   'P 1'
#
loop_
_entity.id
_entity.type
_entity.pdbx_description
1 polymer ?
#
loop_
_entity_poly.entity_id
_entity_poly.type
_entity_poly.pdbx_seq_one_letter_code
_entity_poly.pdbx_strand_id
1 'polypeptide(L)'
;LIDPTENLAVRMMREAADRTATSAGDGTTTSIVLTRALVEAGMKYIDKDKTQVLRDMHEECSNVIDSLKKKSKAVTKGRLKDVATISSNNDHVIGDIIAKVYKEVGKNGIVTVDKSMTSDTYYETTKGIKIDRGYSSPMFITDHKKDECIFEDTYILVSDAEISNILQIENVLKPIIAENKKLLVIAPCSVNVVNTIAANVMKRDMKICIISPPSFGYRQHELMQDIALSVGATYFSEKTGDDLSLMTASDLGHAERVIVGRDSSVILKDEGEQNAKAINERVEQLKQAQELTKIRADKEFILERIASLNGGIGVIYAGGNTDLEQKELYDRIDDAVCAVRSALEEGIIPGGGVALYREAVKMGKDCDTVAKKIFSEALSSPLMLILENSGLDGDEISHFMLPKDYSYGYNAKTNSYGDMYVMGVIDPLKVTRSALENAVSVATTILSTNAIITMARTYEQSNV
;
A
#
# COMPACT_ATOMS: atom_id res chain seq x y z
N LEU A 1 -28.38 -4.84 -2.33
CA LEU A 1 -29.62 -4.82 -1.56
C LEU A 1 -30.77 -4.29 -2.42
N ILE A 2 -31.98 -4.74 -2.16
CA ILE A 2 -33.19 -4.36 -2.92
C ILE A 2 -33.61 -2.93 -2.55
N ASP A 3 -33.49 -2.56 -1.28
CA ASP A 3 -33.80 -1.20 -0.82
C ASP A 3 -32.67 -0.23 -1.23
N PRO A 4 -33.01 0.86 -1.95
CA PRO A 4 -32.01 1.85 -2.37
C PRO A 4 -31.32 2.57 -1.21
N THR A 5 -32.01 2.77 -0.09
CA THR A 5 -31.49 3.44 1.10
C THR A 5 -30.46 2.55 1.82
N GLU A 6 -30.83 1.27 2.04
CA GLU A 6 -29.90 0.28 2.61
C GLU A 6 -28.69 0.10 1.71
N ASN A 7 -28.89 0.05 0.38
CA ASN A 7 -27.79 -0.08 -0.58
C ASN A 7 -26.83 1.11 -0.54
N LEU A 8 -27.35 2.34 -0.32
CA LEU A 8 -26.52 3.53 -0.16
C LEU A 8 -25.65 3.44 1.09
N ALA A 9 -26.22 3.03 2.24
CA ALA A 9 -25.48 2.85 3.48
C ALA A 9 -24.35 1.81 3.30
N VAL A 10 -24.62 0.68 2.68
CA VAL A 10 -23.62 -0.35 2.38
C VAL A 10 -22.51 0.18 1.47
N ARG A 11 -22.85 0.97 0.44
CA ARG A 11 -21.84 1.59 -0.44
C ARG A 11 -20.94 2.56 0.32
N MET A 12 -21.48 3.36 1.24
CA MET A 12 -20.69 4.26 2.08
C MET A 12 -19.75 3.47 3.01
N MET A 13 -20.24 2.40 3.64
CA MET A 13 -19.39 1.52 4.47
C MET A 13 -18.30 0.82 3.65
N ARG A 14 -18.63 0.39 2.43
CA ARG A 14 -17.67 -0.17 1.50
C ARG A 14 -16.57 0.83 1.13
N GLU A 15 -16.90 2.12 0.97
CA GLU A 15 -15.90 3.15 0.70
C GLU A 15 -14.86 3.26 1.83
N ALA A 16 -15.25 3.08 3.11
CA ALA A 16 -14.29 3.03 4.21
C ALA A 16 -13.32 1.84 4.06
N ALA A 17 -13.84 0.66 3.69
CA ALA A 17 -13.03 -0.52 3.46
C ALA A 17 -12.08 -0.35 2.26
N ASP A 18 -12.60 0.13 1.13
CA ASP A 18 -11.82 0.33 -0.11
C ASP A 18 -10.68 1.35 0.10
N ARG A 19 -10.94 2.45 0.82
CA ARG A 19 -9.91 3.44 1.20
C ARG A 19 -8.85 2.84 2.14
N THR A 20 -9.27 1.99 3.08
CA THR A 20 -8.35 1.32 4.01
C THR A 20 -7.47 0.32 3.27
N ALA A 21 -8.03 -0.47 2.38
CA ALA A 21 -7.27 -1.36 1.49
C ALA A 21 -6.24 -0.58 0.66
N THR A 22 -6.63 0.54 0.05
CA THR A 22 -5.72 1.37 -0.76
C THR A 22 -4.59 1.98 0.07
N SER A 23 -4.84 2.42 1.31
CA SER A 23 -3.86 3.14 2.15
C SER A 23 -2.93 2.23 2.94
N ALA A 24 -3.42 1.08 3.39
CA ALA A 24 -2.69 0.16 4.27
C ALA A 24 -2.63 -1.29 3.77
N GLY A 25 -3.43 -1.65 2.77
CA GLY A 25 -3.51 -2.97 2.17
C GLY A 25 -4.21 -4.03 3.03
N ASP A 26 -4.64 -3.68 4.24
CA ASP A 26 -5.30 -4.56 5.20
C ASP A 26 -6.21 -3.74 6.13
N GLY A 27 -7.01 -4.38 6.98
CA GLY A 27 -7.87 -3.74 7.99
C GLY A 27 -9.25 -3.33 7.48
N THR A 28 -9.69 -3.84 6.34
CA THR A 28 -11.00 -3.56 5.73
C THR A 28 -12.15 -3.90 6.67
N THR A 29 -12.13 -5.08 7.29
CA THR A 29 -13.13 -5.52 8.26
C THR A 29 -13.15 -4.62 9.50
N THR A 30 -11.99 -4.25 10.02
CA THR A 30 -11.87 -3.35 11.17
C THR A 30 -12.49 -1.99 10.88
N SER A 31 -12.28 -1.44 9.67
CA SER A 31 -12.88 -0.15 9.29
C SER A 31 -14.41 -0.21 9.21
N ILE A 32 -14.98 -1.32 8.71
CA ILE A 32 -16.43 -1.53 8.67
C ILE A 32 -17.01 -1.63 10.09
N VAL A 33 -16.37 -2.42 10.97
CA VAL A 33 -16.81 -2.59 12.37
C VAL A 33 -16.77 -1.25 13.11
N LEU A 34 -15.69 -0.49 12.97
CA LEU A 34 -15.57 0.83 13.59
C LEU A 34 -16.59 1.81 13.00
N THR A 35 -16.82 1.82 11.68
CA THR A 35 -17.81 2.69 11.04
C THR A 35 -19.20 2.43 11.62
N ARG A 36 -19.60 1.15 11.69
CA ARG A 36 -20.89 0.76 12.27
C ARG A 36 -21.00 1.25 13.71
N ALA A 37 -20.02 0.95 14.54
CA ALA A 37 -20.04 1.30 15.96
C ALA A 37 -20.08 2.82 16.20
N LEU A 38 -19.33 3.59 15.39
CA LEU A 38 -19.35 5.07 15.45
C LEU A 38 -20.72 5.63 15.05
N VAL A 39 -21.37 5.06 14.03
CA VAL A 39 -22.71 5.49 13.61
C VAL A 39 -23.76 5.14 14.69
N GLU A 40 -23.75 3.91 15.22
CA GLU A 40 -24.68 3.47 16.27
C GLU A 40 -24.53 4.33 17.54
N ALA A 41 -23.31 4.54 18.01
CA ALA A 41 -23.03 5.41 19.15
C ALA A 41 -23.38 6.89 18.85
N GLY A 42 -23.09 7.37 17.64
CA GLY A 42 -23.46 8.71 17.21
C GLY A 42 -24.97 8.94 17.23
N MET A 43 -25.75 8.01 16.71
CA MET A 43 -27.21 8.07 16.75
C MET A 43 -27.78 8.06 18.18
N LYS A 44 -27.09 7.37 19.11
CA LYS A 44 -27.50 7.28 20.51
C LYS A 44 -27.23 8.56 21.30
N TYR A 45 -26.10 9.23 21.03
CA TYR A 45 -25.61 10.33 21.89
C TYR A 45 -25.74 11.73 21.28
N ILE A 46 -25.91 11.86 19.95
CA ILE A 46 -26.05 13.16 19.30
C ILE A 46 -27.50 13.64 19.39
N ASP A 47 -27.77 14.61 20.28
CA ASP A 47 -29.09 15.23 20.45
C ASP A 47 -29.09 16.65 19.89
N LYS A 48 -28.18 17.51 20.37
CA LYS A 48 -28.08 18.94 20.02
C LYS A 48 -26.63 19.23 19.54
N ASP A 49 -26.47 20.34 18.81
CA ASP A 49 -25.15 20.78 18.28
C ASP A 49 -24.41 19.73 17.45
N LYS A 50 -25.16 19.03 16.61
CA LYS A 50 -24.62 17.99 15.70
C LYS A 50 -23.31 18.41 15.02
N THR A 51 -23.25 19.63 14.48
CA THR A 51 -22.07 20.14 13.77
C THR A 51 -20.84 20.22 14.66
N GLN A 52 -20.99 20.64 15.92
CA GLN A 52 -19.86 20.70 16.84
C GLN A 52 -19.40 19.30 17.24
N VAL A 53 -20.31 18.39 17.54
CA VAL A 53 -19.98 17.00 17.88
C VAL A 53 -19.21 16.32 16.73
N LEU A 54 -19.59 16.55 15.48
CA LEU A 54 -18.87 15.98 14.33
C LEU A 54 -17.44 16.55 14.18
N ARG A 55 -17.22 17.82 14.50
CA ARG A 55 -15.87 18.41 14.56
C ARG A 55 -15.04 17.80 15.68
N ASP A 56 -15.64 17.69 16.87
CA ASP A 56 -15.00 17.09 18.04
C ASP A 56 -14.63 15.62 17.77
N MET A 57 -15.44 14.89 16.99
CA MET A 57 -15.10 13.52 16.56
C MET A 57 -13.83 13.46 15.71
N HIS A 58 -13.59 14.41 14.82
CA HIS A 58 -12.33 14.47 14.05
C HIS A 58 -11.13 14.80 14.95
N GLU A 59 -11.31 15.70 15.91
CA GLU A 59 -10.27 16.04 16.87
C GLU A 59 -9.93 14.85 17.77
N GLU A 60 -10.93 14.15 18.31
CA GLU A 60 -10.71 12.96 19.13
C GLU A 60 -10.09 11.80 18.33
N CYS A 61 -10.42 11.67 17.05
CA CYS A 61 -9.73 10.73 16.16
C CYS A 61 -8.23 11.02 16.11
N SER A 62 -7.85 12.27 15.90
CA SER A 62 -6.44 12.69 15.88
C SER A 62 -5.75 12.43 17.22
N ASN A 63 -6.43 12.71 18.34
CA ASN A 63 -5.92 12.47 19.70
C ASN A 63 -5.66 10.97 19.96
N VAL A 64 -6.57 10.08 19.53
CA VAL A 64 -6.41 8.63 19.63
C VAL A 64 -5.21 8.17 18.79
N ILE A 65 -5.10 8.63 17.56
CA ILE A 65 -4.00 8.28 16.65
C ILE A 65 -2.65 8.71 17.25
N ASP A 66 -2.56 9.91 17.79
CA ASP A 66 -1.34 10.40 18.43
C ASP A 66 -0.98 9.59 19.68
N SER A 67 -1.99 9.15 20.45
CA SER A 67 -1.78 8.23 21.58
C SER A 67 -1.27 6.88 21.11
N LEU A 68 -1.83 6.30 20.06
CA LEU A 68 -1.37 5.03 19.48
C LEU A 68 0.06 5.14 18.92
N LYS A 69 0.38 6.22 18.20
CA LYS A 69 1.74 6.49 17.68
C LYS A 69 2.79 6.53 18.80
N LYS A 70 2.48 7.19 19.92
CA LYS A 70 3.38 7.27 21.10
C LYS A 70 3.61 5.90 21.76
N LYS A 71 2.67 4.96 21.62
CA LYS A 71 2.72 3.62 22.22
C LYS A 71 3.22 2.55 21.24
N SER A 72 3.35 2.89 19.96
CA SER A 72 3.85 1.96 18.97
C SER A 72 5.30 1.57 19.23
N LYS A 73 5.66 0.34 18.87
CA LYS A 73 7.01 -0.19 18.96
C LYS A 73 7.55 -0.48 17.57
N ALA A 74 8.80 -0.13 17.33
CA ALA A 74 9.46 -0.50 16.08
C ALA A 74 9.52 -2.03 15.92
N VAL A 75 9.31 -2.53 14.73
CA VAL A 75 9.37 -3.96 14.42
C VAL A 75 10.81 -4.45 14.47
N THR A 76 11.07 -5.48 15.25
CA THR A 76 12.33 -6.22 15.21
C THR A 76 12.25 -7.34 14.17
N LYS A 77 13.41 -7.75 13.60
CA LYS A 77 13.46 -8.81 12.57
C LYS A 77 12.76 -10.12 12.97
N GLY A 78 12.75 -10.46 14.24
CA GLY A 78 12.10 -11.67 14.77
C GLY A 78 10.57 -11.58 14.79
N ARG A 79 10.01 -10.37 14.79
CA ARG A 79 8.56 -10.14 14.86
C ARG A 79 7.87 -9.99 13.52
N LEU A 80 8.63 -9.90 12.41
CA LEU A 80 8.05 -9.85 11.06
C LEU A 80 7.22 -11.11 10.78
N LYS A 81 7.69 -12.27 11.25
CA LYS A 81 6.93 -13.52 11.14
C LYS A 81 5.59 -13.45 11.87
N ASP A 82 5.56 -12.88 13.07
CA ASP A 82 4.32 -12.79 13.87
C ASP A 82 3.29 -11.91 13.15
N VAL A 83 3.71 -10.73 12.63
CA VAL A 83 2.85 -9.85 11.83
C VAL A 83 2.29 -10.59 10.60
N ALA A 84 3.17 -11.20 9.81
CA ALA A 84 2.77 -11.93 8.62
C ALA A 84 1.82 -13.10 8.93
N THR A 85 2.09 -13.83 10.00
CA THR A 85 1.25 -14.97 10.43
C THR A 85 -0.15 -14.51 10.83
N ILE A 86 -0.28 -13.43 11.60
CA ILE A 86 -1.58 -12.90 12.02
C ILE A 86 -2.40 -12.44 10.80
N SER A 87 -1.80 -11.63 9.93
CA SER A 87 -2.51 -11.10 8.76
C SER A 87 -2.83 -12.17 7.70
N SER A 88 -2.13 -13.32 7.71
CA SER A 88 -2.43 -14.48 6.86
C SER A 88 -3.37 -15.51 7.51
N ASN A 89 -4.30 -15.10 8.37
CA ASN A 89 -5.21 -15.99 9.09
C ASN A 89 -4.50 -17.04 9.97
N ASN A 90 -3.40 -16.67 10.62
CA ASN A 90 -2.56 -17.55 11.44
C ASN A 90 -1.88 -18.69 10.63
N ASP A 91 -1.60 -18.46 9.36
CA ASP A 91 -0.83 -19.40 8.55
C ASP A 91 0.68 -19.21 8.80
N HIS A 92 1.25 -20.16 9.52
CA HIS A 92 2.69 -20.13 9.88
C HIS A 92 3.59 -20.36 8.68
N VAL A 93 3.12 -21.06 7.64
CA VAL A 93 3.91 -21.35 6.43
C VAL A 93 4.08 -20.06 5.62
N ILE A 94 2.98 -19.34 5.39
CA ILE A 94 3.01 -18.03 4.72
C ILE A 94 3.86 -17.04 5.56
N GLY A 95 3.66 -17.01 6.87
CA GLY A 95 4.44 -16.15 7.77
C GLY A 95 5.94 -16.39 7.69
N ASP A 96 6.37 -17.67 7.59
CA ASP A 96 7.77 -18.03 7.43
C ASP A 96 8.34 -17.62 6.06
N ILE A 97 7.58 -17.80 4.98
CA ILE A 97 7.99 -17.38 3.62
C ILE A 97 8.21 -15.87 3.61
N ILE A 98 7.24 -15.09 4.05
CA ILE A 98 7.31 -13.61 4.07
C ILE A 98 8.49 -13.14 4.92
N ALA A 99 8.68 -13.71 6.11
CA ALA A 99 9.79 -13.35 6.98
C ALA A 99 11.15 -13.66 6.37
N LYS A 100 11.30 -14.77 5.63
CA LYS A 100 12.53 -15.11 4.89
C LYS A 100 12.80 -14.13 3.77
N VAL A 101 11.78 -13.81 2.96
CA VAL A 101 11.90 -12.82 1.88
C VAL A 101 12.38 -11.48 2.44
N TYR A 102 11.73 -10.93 3.47
CA TYR A 102 12.15 -9.65 4.08
C TYR A 102 13.53 -9.72 4.75
N LYS A 103 13.98 -10.90 5.17
CA LYS A 103 15.34 -11.07 5.70
C LYS A 103 16.40 -10.96 4.58
N GLU A 104 16.11 -11.48 3.40
CA GLU A 104 16.99 -11.47 2.23
C GLU A 104 16.97 -10.10 1.54
N VAL A 105 15.78 -9.58 1.28
CA VAL A 105 15.57 -8.31 0.56
C VAL A 105 15.92 -7.09 1.43
N GLY A 106 15.83 -7.23 2.75
CA GLY A 106 16.09 -6.17 3.72
C GLY A 106 14.85 -5.32 4.02
N LYS A 107 14.98 -4.39 4.99
CA LYS A 107 13.87 -3.54 5.44
C LYS A 107 13.33 -2.59 4.36
N ASN A 108 14.20 -2.13 3.47
CA ASN A 108 13.87 -1.22 2.38
C ASN A 108 13.59 -1.96 1.07
N GLY A 109 13.67 -3.29 1.08
CA GLY A 109 13.35 -4.12 -0.06
C GLY A 109 11.86 -4.16 -0.34
N ILE A 110 11.52 -4.49 -1.57
CA ILE A 110 10.14 -4.59 -2.04
C ILE A 110 9.75 -6.05 -2.09
N VAL A 111 8.57 -6.35 -1.58
CA VAL A 111 7.97 -7.66 -1.72
C VAL A 111 6.67 -7.50 -2.50
N THR A 112 6.56 -8.26 -3.59
CA THR A 112 5.36 -8.34 -4.43
C THR A 112 4.84 -9.77 -4.43
N VAL A 113 3.57 -9.93 -4.75
CA VAL A 113 2.92 -11.24 -4.84
C VAL A 113 2.49 -11.48 -6.27
N ASP A 114 2.68 -12.71 -6.74
CA ASP A 114 2.22 -13.15 -8.05
C ASP A 114 1.64 -14.56 -8.01
N LYS A 115 1.03 -14.97 -9.10
CA LYS A 115 0.49 -16.32 -9.23
C LYS A 115 1.58 -17.30 -9.64
N SER A 116 1.68 -18.41 -8.92
CA SER A 116 2.54 -19.54 -9.31
C SER A 116 1.95 -20.26 -10.53
N MET A 117 2.83 -20.76 -11.39
CA MET A 117 2.45 -21.66 -12.46
C MET A 117 2.31 -23.12 -11.97
N THR A 118 2.64 -23.35 -10.69
CA THR A 118 2.58 -24.67 -10.04
C THR A 118 1.61 -24.65 -8.86
N SER A 119 1.30 -25.81 -8.29
CA SER A 119 0.50 -25.89 -7.06
C SER A 119 1.23 -25.39 -5.81
N ASP A 120 2.55 -25.26 -5.88
CA ASP A 120 3.37 -24.90 -4.74
C ASP A 120 3.54 -23.38 -4.60
N THR A 121 3.55 -22.91 -3.36
CA THR A 121 3.90 -21.53 -3.03
C THR A 121 5.39 -21.44 -2.74
N TYR A 122 6.06 -20.58 -3.48
CA TYR A 122 7.51 -20.35 -3.34
C TYR A 122 7.83 -18.86 -3.50
N TYR A 123 9.07 -18.49 -3.26
CA TYR A 123 9.53 -17.13 -3.48
C TYR A 123 10.85 -17.10 -4.23
N GLU A 124 11.07 -16.02 -4.92
CA GLU A 124 12.32 -15.69 -5.57
C GLU A 124 12.77 -14.29 -5.13
N THR A 125 14.07 -14.09 -5.02
CA THR A 125 14.63 -12.77 -4.70
C THR A 125 15.49 -12.33 -5.89
N THR A 126 15.16 -11.18 -6.45
CA THR A 126 15.87 -10.57 -7.57
C THR A 126 16.34 -9.17 -7.20
N LYS A 127 17.27 -8.63 -7.98
CA LYS A 127 17.68 -7.24 -7.88
C LYS A 127 16.72 -6.38 -8.69
N GLY A 128 16.32 -5.25 -8.16
CA GLY A 128 15.42 -4.35 -8.85
C GLY A 128 15.40 -2.96 -8.25
N ILE A 129 14.65 -2.06 -8.87
CA ILE A 129 14.51 -0.68 -8.41
C ILE A 129 13.04 -0.31 -8.30
N LYS A 130 12.71 0.44 -7.24
CA LYS A 130 11.41 1.06 -7.09
C LYS A 130 11.49 2.53 -7.46
N ILE A 131 10.46 2.99 -8.16
CA ILE A 131 10.26 4.39 -8.50
C ILE A 131 8.92 4.82 -7.88
N ASP A 132 8.94 5.87 -7.04
CA ASP A 132 7.72 6.40 -6.42
C ASP A 132 6.97 7.31 -7.40
N ARG A 133 6.66 6.76 -8.56
CA ARG A 133 5.82 7.33 -9.62
C ARG A 133 5.08 6.23 -10.33
N GLY A 134 3.79 6.47 -10.60
CA GLY A 134 2.94 5.57 -11.36
C GLY A 134 2.74 6.00 -12.80
N TYR A 135 1.83 5.32 -13.48
CA TYR A 135 1.52 5.58 -14.88
C TYR A 135 0.96 7.01 -15.10
N SER A 136 1.34 7.64 -16.20
CA SER A 136 0.86 8.98 -16.57
C SER A 136 -0.58 9.00 -17.11
N SER A 137 -1.15 7.84 -17.45
CA SER A 137 -2.53 7.71 -17.91
C SER A 137 -3.10 6.33 -17.55
N PRO A 138 -4.36 6.25 -17.05
CA PRO A 138 -5.04 4.98 -16.81
C PRO A 138 -5.22 4.10 -18.05
N MET A 139 -5.06 4.66 -19.25
CA MET A 139 -5.14 3.91 -20.51
C MET A 139 -3.95 2.96 -20.72
N PHE A 140 -2.91 3.06 -19.92
CA PHE A 140 -1.76 2.14 -19.94
C PHE A 140 -1.97 0.88 -19.12
N ILE A 141 -3.05 0.79 -18.33
CA ILE A 141 -3.35 -0.35 -17.47
C ILE A 141 -3.58 -1.60 -18.31
N THR A 142 -2.86 -2.67 -18.00
CA THR A 142 -3.03 -3.99 -18.62
C THR A 142 -3.80 -4.95 -17.71
N ASP A 143 -3.67 -4.82 -16.40
CA ASP A 143 -4.44 -5.56 -15.41
C ASP A 143 -5.43 -4.63 -14.68
N HIS A 144 -6.67 -4.60 -15.17
CA HIS A 144 -7.74 -3.77 -14.58
C HIS A 144 -8.22 -4.23 -13.19
N LYS A 145 -7.81 -5.41 -12.72
CA LYS A 145 -8.18 -5.88 -11.37
C LYS A 145 -7.29 -5.26 -10.31
N LYS A 146 -6.02 -5.02 -10.67
CA LYS A 146 -5.00 -4.45 -9.79
C LYS A 146 -4.74 -2.97 -10.06
N ASP A 147 -5.32 -2.39 -11.12
CA ASP A 147 -4.99 -1.07 -11.64
C ASP A 147 -3.50 -0.93 -11.97
N GLU A 148 -2.91 -1.96 -12.56
CA GLU A 148 -1.48 -2.02 -12.87
C GLU A 148 -1.22 -2.25 -14.36
N CYS A 149 -0.09 -1.69 -14.84
CA CYS A 149 0.49 -2.03 -16.12
C CYS A 149 1.65 -3.01 -15.87
N ILE A 150 1.52 -4.24 -16.35
CA ILE A 150 2.50 -5.30 -16.16
C ILE A 150 3.09 -5.67 -17.52
N PHE A 151 4.39 -5.51 -17.67
CA PHE A 151 5.15 -5.90 -18.85
C PHE A 151 6.29 -6.84 -18.47
N GLU A 152 6.52 -7.87 -19.27
CA GLU A 152 7.67 -8.76 -19.20
C GLU A 152 8.53 -8.50 -20.43
N ASP A 153 9.85 -8.72 -20.33
CA ASP A 153 10.81 -8.50 -21.43
C ASP A 153 10.64 -7.10 -22.02
N THR A 154 11.01 -6.08 -21.23
CA THR A 154 10.62 -4.69 -21.50
C THR A 154 11.84 -3.82 -21.72
N TYR A 155 11.84 -3.06 -22.82
CA TYR A 155 12.81 -1.99 -23.06
C TYR A 155 12.48 -0.76 -22.23
N ILE A 156 13.51 -0.03 -21.79
CA ILE A 156 13.35 1.13 -20.92
C ILE A 156 14.10 2.31 -21.49
N LEU A 157 13.37 3.41 -21.71
CA LEU A 157 13.91 4.71 -22.08
C LEU A 157 13.99 5.58 -20.83
N VAL A 158 15.17 6.18 -20.56
CA VAL A 158 15.39 7.03 -19.39
C VAL A 158 15.92 8.39 -19.83
N SER A 159 15.17 9.46 -19.55
CA SER A 159 15.58 10.84 -19.88
C SER A 159 14.97 11.86 -18.91
N ASP A 160 15.69 12.94 -18.61
CA ASP A 160 15.14 14.13 -17.96
C ASP A 160 14.79 15.25 -18.95
N ALA A 161 15.17 15.11 -20.22
CA ALA A 161 14.72 16.00 -21.27
C ALA A 161 13.22 15.81 -21.58
N GLU A 162 12.50 16.93 -21.76
CA GLU A 162 11.06 16.85 -22.02
C GLU A 162 10.76 16.35 -23.45
N ILE A 163 9.97 15.29 -23.52
CA ILE A 163 9.42 14.81 -24.79
C ILE A 163 8.17 15.64 -25.12
N SER A 164 8.37 16.72 -25.85
CA SER A 164 7.32 17.64 -26.28
C SER A 164 6.60 17.18 -27.57
N ASN A 165 7.29 16.41 -28.41
CA ASN A 165 6.77 15.86 -29.66
C ASN A 165 7.20 14.39 -29.83
N ILE A 166 6.28 13.55 -30.27
CA ILE A 166 6.52 12.11 -30.51
C ILE A 166 7.63 11.85 -31.55
N LEU A 167 7.87 12.80 -32.45
CA LEU A 167 8.93 12.72 -33.45
C LEU A 167 10.34 12.73 -32.84
N GLN A 168 10.52 13.28 -31.65
CA GLN A 168 11.80 13.31 -30.94
C GLN A 168 12.29 11.89 -30.57
N ILE A 169 11.38 10.93 -30.41
CA ILE A 169 11.69 9.54 -30.06
C ILE A 169 11.29 8.57 -31.18
N GLU A 170 11.09 9.08 -32.42
CA GLU A 170 10.64 8.28 -33.55
C GLU A 170 11.60 7.13 -33.88
N ASN A 171 12.91 7.37 -33.77
CA ASN A 171 13.96 6.37 -34.04
C ASN A 171 13.90 5.17 -33.08
N VAL A 172 13.41 5.40 -31.85
CA VAL A 172 13.18 4.36 -30.85
C VAL A 172 11.81 3.70 -31.05
N LEU A 173 10.77 4.49 -31.31
CA LEU A 173 9.40 3.98 -31.40
C LEU A 173 9.18 3.09 -32.63
N LYS A 174 9.79 3.43 -33.79
CA LYS A 174 9.61 2.66 -35.03
C LYS A 174 10.01 1.19 -34.87
N PRO A 175 11.22 0.84 -34.42
CA PRO A 175 11.60 -0.57 -34.24
C PRO A 175 10.78 -1.26 -33.15
N ILE A 176 10.48 -0.59 -32.03
CA ILE A 176 9.66 -1.15 -30.94
C ILE A 176 8.25 -1.53 -31.44
N ILE A 177 7.61 -0.67 -32.23
CA ILE A 177 6.29 -0.94 -32.78
C ILE A 177 6.36 -2.02 -33.87
N ALA A 178 7.36 -1.96 -34.74
CA ALA A 178 7.51 -2.93 -35.84
C ALA A 178 7.72 -4.36 -35.33
N GLU A 179 8.44 -4.51 -34.23
CA GLU A 179 8.74 -5.81 -33.61
C GLU A 179 7.74 -6.17 -32.48
N ASN A 180 6.69 -5.36 -32.27
CA ASN A 180 5.70 -5.54 -31.21
C ASN A 180 6.31 -5.73 -29.83
N LYS A 181 7.41 -5.01 -29.53
CA LYS A 181 8.11 -5.02 -28.26
C LYS A 181 7.44 -4.12 -27.24
N LYS A 182 7.75 -4.35 -25.97
CA LYS A 182 7.21 -3.56 -24.85
C LYS A 182 8.19 -2.46 -24.48
N LEU A 183 7.69 -1.26 -24.20
CA LEU A 183 8.50 -0.09 -23.87
C LEU A 183 7.94 0.62 -22.64
N LEU A 184 8.81 0.83 -21.64
CA LEU A 184 8.58 1.76 -20.56
C LEU A 184 9.36 3.05 -20.84
N VAL A 185 8.66 4.19 -20.85
CA VAL A 185 9.27 5.52 -20.99
C VAL A 185 9.29 6.19 -19.63
N ILE A 186 10.48 6.52 -19.13
CA ILE A 186 10.71 7.27 -17.89
C ILE A 186 11.24 8.64 -18.30
N ALA A 187 10.33 9.57 -18.56
CA ALA A 187 10.68 10.91 -19.01
C ALA A 187 9.56 11.92 -18.75
N PRO A 188 9.86 13.22 -18.62
CA PRO A 188 8.85 14.25 -18.68
C PRO A 188 8.23 14.25 -20.08
N CYS A 189 6.92 14.08 -20.16
CA CYS A 189 6.20 14.07 -21.44
C CYS A 189 5.12 15.14 -21.44
N SER A 190 4.97 15.86 -22.58
CA SER A 190 3.86 16.77 -22.74
C SER A 190 2.51 16.01 -22.76
N VAL A 191 1.44 16.66 -22.32
CA VAL A 191 0.09 16.08 -22.29
C VAL A 191 -0.33 15.54 -23.67
N ASN A 192 0.07 16.23 -24.74
CA ASN A 192 -0.23 15.81 -26.12
C ASN A 192 0.45 14.48 -26.48
N VAL A 193 1.70 14.29 -26.07
CA VAL A 193 2.45 13.05 -26.29
C VAL A 193 1.82 11.90 -25.50
N VAL A 194 1.51 12.12 -24.23
CA VAL A 194 0.85 11.12 -23.38
C VAL A 194 -0.48 10.68 -23.97
N ASN A 195 -1.33 11.64 -24.35
CA ASN A 195 -2.65 11.35 -24.94
C ASN A 195 -2.53 10.64 -26.31
N THR A 196 -1.55 11.02 -27.13
CA THR A 196 -1.33 10.38 -28.43
C THR A 196 -0.90 8.93 -28.28
N ILE A 197 0.05 8.65 -27.36
CA ILE A 197 0.51 7.27 -27.09
C ILE A 197 -0.63 6.47 -26.45
N ALA A 198 -1.34 7.01 -25.45
CA ALA A 198 -2.46 6.36 -24.80
C ALA A 198 -3.58 5.98 -25.80
N ALA A 199 -3.92 6.89 -26.73
CA ALA A 199 -4.89 6.59 -27.80
C ALA A 199 -4.42 5.47 -28.75
N ASN A 200 -3.13 5.36 -29.01
CA ASN A 200 -2.57 4.30 -29.85
C ASN A 200 -2.47 2.96 -29.09
N VAL A 201 -2.19 2.97 -27.79
CA VAL A 201 -2.28 1.78 -26.91
C VAL A 201 -3.69 1.19 -26.99
N MET A 202 -4.72 2.01 -26.83
CA MET A 202 -6.12 1.57 -26.91
C MET A 202 -6.55 1.08 -28.29
N LYS A 203 -6.12 1.76 -29.36
CA LYS A 203 -6.62 1.48 -30.72
C LYS A 203 -5.79 0.43 -31.47
N ARG A 204 -4.51 0.30 -31.17
CA ARG A 204 -3.55 -0.48 -31.93
C ARG A 204 -2.82 -1.55 -31.09
N ASP A 205 -3.24 -1.74 -29.86
CA ASP A 205 -2.62 -2.67 -28.90
C ASP A 205 -1.08 -2.46 -28.75
N MET A 206 -0.66 -1.18 -28.78
CA MET A 206 0.74 -0.83 -28.58
C MET A 206 1.09 -1.07 -27.10
N LYS A 207 2.23 -1.71 -26.85
CA LYS A 207 2.67 -2.06 -25.49
C LYS A 207 3.66 -1.02 -24.96
N ILE A 208 3.15 0.17 -24.69
CA ILE A 208 3.94 1.31 -24.21
C ILE A 208 3.29 1.85 -22.92
N CYS A 209 4.11 2.09 -21.91
CA CYS A 209 3.72 2.78 -20.69
C CYS A 209 4.63 3.98 -20.46
N ILE A 210 4.09 5.09 -19.96
CA ILE A 210 4.83 6.30 -19.62
C ILE A 210 4.69 6.57 -18.14
N ILE A 211 5.82 6.80 -17.47
CA ILE A 211 5.89 7.29 -16.10
C ILE A 211 6.67 8.60 -16.05
N SER A 212 6.23 9.50 -15.16
CA SER A 212 6.96 10.74 -14.93
C SER A 212 8.21 10.49 -14.09
N PRO A 213 9.28 11.29 -14.25
CA PRO A 213 10.47 11.18 -13.43
C PRO A 213 10.17 11.34 -11.93
N PRO A 214 10.90 10.64 -11.05
CA PRO A 214 10.78 10.82 -9.62
C PRO A 214 11.40 12.16 -9.19
N SER A 215 10.82 12.82 -8.19
CA SER A 215 11.34 14.07 -7.61
C SER A 215 11.43 15.24 -8.61
N PHE A 216 12.21 16.29 -8.28
CA PHE A 216 12.39 17.50 -9.09
C PHE A 216 13.84 18.03 -8.94
N GLY A 217 14.30 18.77 -9.94
CA GLY A 217 15.58 19.50 -9.91
C GLY A 217 16.79 18.59 -9.82
N TYR A 218 17.72 18.90 -8.87
CA TYR A 218 18.95 18.12 -8.70
C TYR A 218 18.68 16.67 -8.30
N ARG A 219 17.72 16.44 -7.39
CA ARG A 219 17.37 15.09 -6.93
C ARG A 219 16.81 14.23 -8.06
N GLN A 220 16.03 14.82 -8.95
CA GLN A 220 15.52 14.12 -10.15
C GLN A 220 16.68 13.62 -11.02
N HIS A 221 17.64 14.51 -11.34
CA HIS A 221 18.78 14.16 -12.17
C HIS A 221 19.57 12.98 -11.59
N GLU A 222 19.88 13.02 -10.30
CA GLU A 222 20.61 11.98 -9.60
C GLU A 222 19.85 10.63 -9.57
N LEU A 223 18.55 10.67 -9.31
CA LEU A 223 17.71 9.47 -9.31
C LEU A 223 17.57 8.88 -10.72
N MET A 224 17.39 9.71 -11.74
CA MET A 224 17.30 9.26 -13.13
C MET A 224 18.60 8.61 -13.61
N GLN A 225 19.74 9.15 -13.20
CA GLN A 225 21.05 8.54 -13.47
C GLN A 225 21.19 7.16 -12.80
N ASP A 226 20.75 7.03 -11.54
CA ASP A 226 20.77 5.75 -10.82
C ASP A 226 19.82 4.72 -11.45
N ILE A 227 18.65 5.16 -11.94
CA ILE A 227 17.70 4.31 -12.67
C ILE A 227 18.32 3.83 -13.98
N ALA A 228 18.86 4.74 -14.79
CA ALA A 228 19.48 4.41 -16.07
C ALA A 228 20.62 3.39 -15.91
N LEU A 229 21.51 3.67 -14.95
CA LEU A 229 22.62 2.76 -14.62
C LEU A 229 22.11 1.38 -14.17
N SER A 230 21.00 1.35 -13.45
CA SER A 230 20.40 0.12 -12.94
C SER A 230 19.81 -0.77 -14.03
N VAL A 231 19.21 -0.18 -15.06
CA VAL A 231 18.59 -0.92 -16.17
C VAL A 231 19.50 -1.07 -17.39
N GLY A 232 20.72 -0.51 -17.32
CA GLY A 232 21.68 -0.52 -18.42
C GLY A 232 21.30 0.41 -19.57
N ALA A 233 20.51 1.47 -19.32
CA ALA A 233 20.15 2.47 -20.30
C ALA A 233 21.20 3.58 -20.38
N THR A 234 21.34 4.20 -21.56
CA THR A 234 22.01 5.48 -21.71
C THR A 234 21.11 6.59 -21.15
N TYR A 235 21.63 7.37 -20.22
CA TYR A 235 20.86 8.50 -19.65
C TYR A 235 20.99 9.72 -20.53
N PHE A 236 19.89 10.15 -21.12
CA PHE A 236 19.81 11.39 -21.91
C PHE A 236 19.34 12.54 -21.02
N SER A 237 20.17 13.59 -20.91
CA SER A 237 19.91 14.72 -20.05
C SER A 237 19.92 16.05 -20.81
N GLU A 238 18.92 16.89 -20.54
CA GLU A 238 18.87 18.25 -21.06
C GLU A 238 20.08 19.07 -20.57
N LYS A 239 20.60 18.79 -19.38
CA LYS A 239 21.75 19.48 -18.80
C LYS A 239 23.07 19.21 -19.51
N THR A 240 23.22 18.02 -20.08
CA THR A 240 24.39 17.63 -20.89
C THR A 240 24.24 18.08 -22.33
N GLY A 241 23.07 18.59 -22.73
CA GLY A 241 22.77 19.03 -24.09
C GLY A 241 22.49 17.88 -25.04
N ASP A 242 22.06 16.74 -24.53
CA ASP A 242 21.75 15.55 -25.33
C ASP A 242 20.47 15.79 -26.16
N ASP A 243 20.51 15.39 -27.42
CA ASP A 243 19.37 15.47 -28.32
C ASP A 243 18.65 14.10 -28.38
N LEU A 244 17.40 14.05 -27.93
CA LEU A 244 16.57 12.85 -27.97
C LEU A 244 16.38 12.27 -29.36
N SER A 245 16.49 13.08 -30.42
CA SER A 245 16.37 12.63 -31.80
C SER A 245 17.51 11.74 -32.27
N LEU A 246 18.65 11.77 -31.57
CA LEU A 246 19.82 10.92 -31.80
C LEU A 246 19.72 9.58 -31.10
N MET A 247 18.77 9.38 -30.20
CA MET A 247 18.57 8.15 -29.44
C MET A 247 18.24 6.98 -30.38
N THR A 248 18.84 5.84 -30.10
CA THR A 248 18.68 4.60 -30.85
C THR A 248 18.23 3.46 -29.97
N ALA A 249 17.87 2.32 -30.54
CA ALA A 249 17.47 1.15 -29.77
C ALA A 249 18.60 0.58 -28.87
N SER A 250 19.86 0.87 -29.16
CA SER A 250 21.01 0.46 -28.34
C SER A 250 21.17 1.29 -27.06
N ASP A 251 20.52 2.44 -27.00
CA ASP A 251 20.52 3.31 -25.80
C ASP A 251 19.46 2.93 -24.79
N LEU A 252 18.54 2.04 -25.17
CA LEU A 252 17.50 1.54 -24.28
C LEU A 252 18.07 0.56 -23.27
N GLY A 253 17.62 0.70 -22.04
CA GLY A 253 17.82 -0.33 -21.02
C GLY A 253 16.85 -1.49 -21.20
N HIS A 254 17.05 -2.53 -20.41
CA HIS A 254 16.23 -3.72 -20.41
C HIS A 254 15.84 -4.14 -18.98
N ALA A 255 14.64 -4.71 -18.84
CA ALA A 255 14.17 -5.31 -17.61
C ALA A 255 13.39 -6.58 -17.91
N GLU A 256 13.59 -7.60 -17.07
CA GLU A 256 12.85 -8.85 -17.14
C GLU A 256 11.34 -8.61 -16.94
N ARG A 257 11.00 -7.76 -15.97
CA ARG A 257 9.62 -7.42 -15.68
C ARG A 257 9.48 -6.00 -15.14
N VAL A 258 8.40 -5.35 -15.52
CA VAL A 258 8.02 -4.01 -15.05
C VAL A 258 6.58 -4.06 -14.57
N ILE A 259 6.34 -3.53 -13.36
CA ILE A 259 5.02 -3.39 -12.76
C ILE A 259 4.82 -1.91 -12.46
N VAL A 260 3.89 -1.26 -13.16
CA VAL A 260 3.57 0.16 -12.98
C VAL A 260 2.19 0.29 -12.38
N GLY A 261 2.13 0.67 -11.11
CA GLY A 261 0.90 0.97 -10.41
C GLY A 261 0.52 2.46 -10.52
N ARG A 262 -0.45 2.86 -9.73
CA ARG A 262 -0.96 4.24 -9.70
C ARG A 262 0.06 5.24 -9.14
N ASP A 263 0.75 4.87 -8.07
CA ASP A 263 1.63 5.77 -7.30
C ASP A 263 3.10 5.31 -7.28
N SER A 264 3.37 4.09 -7.68
CA SER A 264 4.72 3.51 -7.69
C SER A 264 4.92 2.53 -8.83
N SER A 265 6.18 2.38 -9.24
CA SER A 265 6.59 1.42 -10.26
C SER A 265 7.74 0.57 -9.75
N VAL A 266 7.77 -0.69 -10.13
CA VAL A 266 8.79 -1.67 -9.77
C VAL A 266 9.39 -2.22 -11.05
N ILE A 267 10.71 -2.18 -11.13
CA ILE A 267 11.48 -2.69 -12.27
C ILE A 267 12.35 -3.85 -11.77
N LEU A 268 12.08 -5.06 -12.23
CA LEU A 268 12.90 -6.25 -11.97
C LEU A 268 13.99 -6.32 -13.04
N LYS A 269 15.24 -6.49 -12.61
CA LYS A 269 16.41 -6.46 -13.49
C LYS A 269 16.81 -7.86 -13.93
N ASP A 270 17.37 -7.93 -15.13
CA ASP A 270 18.18 -9.07 -15.51
C ASP A 270 19.48 -9.13 -14.69
N GLU A 271 19.88 -10.32 -14.26
CA GLU A 271 21.14 -10.56 -13.56
C GLU A 271 22.36 -10.49 -14.52
N GLY A 272 22.62 -9.32 -15.10
CA GLY A 272 23.80 -9.08 -15.92
C GLY A 272 25.01 -8.69 -15.08
N GLU A 273 26.14 -9.39 -15.23
CA GLU A 273 27.39 -9.10 -14.50
C GLU A 273 27.93 -7.68 -14.72
N GLN A 274 27.69 -7.09 -15.90
CA GLN A 274 28.16 -5.73 -16.23
C GLN A 274 27.43 -4.66 -15.43
N ASN A 275 26.11 -4.78 -15.27
CA ASN A 275 25.30 -3.84 -14.49
C ASN A 275 25.64 -3.94 -13.00
N ALA A 276 25.98 -5.12 -12.49
CA ALA A 276 26.36 -5.31 -11.10
C ALA A 276 27.66 -4.57 -10.73
N LYS A 277 28.65 -4.53 -11.63
CA LYS A 277 29.88 -3.76 -11.40
C LYS A 277 29.63 -2.26 -11.35
N ALA A 278 28.90 -1.73 -12.32
CA ALA A 278 28.56 -0.30 -12.38
C ALA A 278 27.77 0.15 -11.17
N ILE A 279 26.82 -0.67 -10.69
CA ILE A 279 26.06 -0.40 -9.48
C ILE A 279 26.95 -0.38 -8.24
N ASN A 280 27.86 -1.34 -8.09
CA ASN A 280 28.79 -1.38 -6.95
C ASN A 280 29.74 -0.17 -6.95
N GLU A 281 30.26 0.23 -8.10
CA GLU A 281 31.08 1.43 -8.23
C GLU A 281 30.29 2.70 -7.85
N ARG A 282 29.04 2.80 -8.29
CA ARG A 282 28.16 3.91 -7.92
C ARG A 282 27.87 3.95 -6.43
N VAL A 283 27.61 2.82 -5.81
CA VAL A 283 27.37 2.70 -4.36
C VAL A 283 28.61 3.15 -3.57
N GLU A 284 29.82 2.77 -4.02
CA GLU A 284 31.07 3.24 -3.35
C GLU A 284 31.27 4.76 -3.51
N GLN A 285 30.96 5.33 -4.67
CA GLN A 285 30.97 6.79 -4.87
C GLN A 285 29.99 7.50 -3.94
N LEU A 286 28.77 6.94 -3.80
CA LEU A 286 27.75 7.48 -2.90
C LEU A 286 28.17 7.40 -1.44
N LYS A 287 28.80 6.31 -0.99
CA LYS A 287 29.35 6.20 0.37
C LYS A 287 30.40 7.27 0.66
N GLN A 288 31.33 7.49 -0.28
CA GLN A 288 32.34 8.55 -0.17
C GLN A 288 31.69 9.94 -0.11
N ALA A 289 30.69 10.20 -0.97
CA ALA A 289 29.94 11.45 -0.96
C ALA A 289 29.18 11.66 0.37
N GLN A 290 28.64 10.59 0.96
CA GLN A 290 27.96 10.62 2.25
C GLN A 290 28.89 11.05 3.40
N GLU A 291 30.13 10.57 3.41
CA GLU A 291 31.12 10.95 4.43
C GLU A 291 31.49 12.42 4.35
N LEU A 292 31.58 12.98 3.14
CA LEU A 292 31.93 14.37 2.88
C LEU A 292 30.76 15.34 3.11
N THR A 293 29.52 14.86 3.06
CA THR A 293 28.31 15.67 3.15
C THR A 293 28.03 16.06 4.61
N LYS A 294 27.90 17.38 4.88
CA LYS A 294 27.61 17.93 6.21
C LYS A 294 26.11 18.17 6.46
N ILE A 295 25.33 18.33 5.40
CA ILE A 295 23.90 18.63 5.47
C ILE A 295 23.11 17.33 5.70
N ARG A 296 22.33 17.29 6.77
CA ARG A 296 21.56 16.09 7.17
C ARG A 296 20.60 15.61 6.08
N ALA A 297 19.87 16.52 5.44
CA ALA A 297 18.90 16.18 4.39
C ALA A 297 19.57 15.57 3.14
N ASP A 298 20.76 16.03 2.79
CA ASP A 298 21.50 15.46 1.66
C ASP A 298 22.11 14.11 2.02
N LYS A 299 22.53 13.95 3.28
CA LYS A 299 23.01 12.66 3.79
C LYS A 299 21.91 11.59 3.81
N GLU A 300 20.70 11.97 4.23
CA GLU A 300 19.52 11.09 4.20
C GLU A 300 19.19 10.70 2.74
N PHE A 301 19.20 11.65 1.81
CA PHE A 301 18.96 11.38 0.39
C PHE A 301 20.00 10.42 -0.24
N ILE A 302 21.28 10.58 0.11
CA ILE A 302 22.33 9.66 -0.36
C ILE A 302 22.09 8.24 0.21
N LEU A 303 21.70 8.12 1.49
CA LEU A 303 21.37 6.83 2.10
C LEU A 303 20.18 6.14 1.41
N GLU A 304 19.14 6.90 1.06
CA GLU A 304 17.98 6.39 0.31
C GLU A 304 18.41 5.84 -1.06
N ARG A 305 19.30 6.54 -1.77
CA ARG A 305 19.84 6.09 -3.06
C ARG A 305 20.67 4.80 -2.94
N ILE A 306 21.56 4.73 -1.94
CA ILE A 306 22.34 3.52 -1.65
C ILE A 306 21.39 2.33 -1.35
N ALA A 307 20.36 2.57 -0.54
CA ALA A 307 19.36 1.55 -0.22
C ALA A 307 18.58 1.09 -1.45
N SER A 308 18.20 2.01 -2.33
CA SER A 308 17.48 1.71 -3.58
C SER A 308 18.35 0.93 -4.57
N LEU A 309 19.63 1.26 -4.72
CA LEU A 309 20.55 0.56 -5.61
C LEU A 309 20.91 -0.86 -5.13
N ASN A 310 21.03 -1.04 -3.80
CA ASN A 310 21.31 -2.33 -3.16
C ASN A 310 20.04 -3.11 -2.81
N GLY A 311 18.86 -2.50 -2.93
CA GLY A 311 17.58 -3.10 -2.56
C GLY A 311 17.29 -4.33 -3.41
N GLY A 312 16.95 -5.46 -2.75
CA GLY A 312 16.39 -6.62 -3.41
C GLY A 312 14.87 -6.46 -3.60
N ILE A 313 14.35 -7.15 -4.57
CA ILE A 313 12.92 -7.34 -4.77
C ILE A 313 12.62 -8.81 -4.53
N GLY A 314 11.68 -9.09 -3.62
CA GLY A 314 11.17 -10.44 -3.39
C GLY A 314 9.85 -10.61 -4.13
N VAL A 315 9.72 -11.66 -4.90
CA VAL A 315 8.44 -12.07 -5.50
C VAL A 315 7.98 -13.34 -4.83
N ILE A 316 6.78 -13.33 -4.26
CA ILE A 316 6.15 -14.52 -3.67
C ILE A 316 5.11 -15.03 -4.66
N TYR A 317 5.29 -16.24 -5.13
CA TYR A 317 4.40 -16.90 -6.08
C TYR A 317 3.37 -17.74 -5.31
N ALA A 318 2.10 -17.31 -5.36
CA ALA A 318 1.00 -18.03 -4.71
C ALA A 318 0.62 -19.27 -5.52
N GLY A 319 0.77 -20.46 -4.96
CA GLY A 319 0.35 -21.73 -5.53
C GLY A 319 -1.15 -22.00 -5.34
N GLY A 320 -1.61 -23.13 -5.88
CA GLY A 320 -2.99 -23.60 -5.69
C GLY A 320 -3.34 -24.69 -6.71
N ASN A 321 -4.19 -25.62 -6.31
CA ASN A 321 -4.65 -26.69 -7.19
C ASN A 321 -5.82 -26.25 -8.08
N THR A 322 -6.50 -25.18 -7.69
CA THR A 322 -7.61 -24.58 -8.45
C THR A 322 -7.44 -23.05 -8.49
N ASP A 323 -8.01 -22.40 -9.50
CA ASP A 323 -7.98 -20.95 -9.65
C ASP A 323 -8.58 -20.21 -8.43
N LEU A 324 -9.60 -20.80 -7.79
CA LEU A 324 -10.24 -20.20 -6.61
C LEU A 324 -9.33 -20.30 -5.38
N GLU A 325 -8.70 -21.45 -5.17
CA GLU A 325 -7.73 -21.66 -4.08
C GLU A 325 -6.52 -20.75 -4.26
N GLN A 326 -5.96 -20.70 -5.48
CA GLN A 326 -4.84 -19.85 -5.79
C GLN A 326 -5.17 -18.37 -5.58
N LYS A 327 -6.37 -17.93 -5.98
CA LYS A 327 -6.80 -16.55 -5.79
C LYS A 327 -6.94 -16.21 -4.31
N GLU A 328 -7.55 -17.07 -3.51
CA GLU A 328 -7.72 -16.88 -2.07
C GLU A 328 -6.34 -16.80 -1.38
N LEU A 329 -5.45 -17.72 -1.74
CA LEU A 329 -4.09 -17.73 -1.20
C LEU A 329 -3.28 -16.49 -1.62
N TYR A 330 -3.45 -16.05 -2.88
CA TYR A 330 -2.87 -14.82 -3.38
C TYR A 330 -3.32 -13.60 -2.55
N ASP A 331 -4.64 -13.43 -2.40
CA ASP A 331 -5.23 -12.31 -1.65
C ASP A 331 -4.71 -12.32 -0.18
N ARG A 332 -4.62 -13.49 0.44
CA ARG A 332 -4.12 -13.68 1.81
C ARG A 332 -2.63 -13.35 1.96
N ILE A 333 -1.80 -13.73 0.98
CA ILE A 333 -0.37 -13.40 0.99
C ILE A 333 -0.18 -11.90 0.77
N ASP A 334 -0.96 -11.28 -0.13
CA ASP A 334 -0.88 -9.85 -0.43
C ASP A 334 -1.25 -9.00 0.80
N ASP A 335 -2.34 -9.35 1.49
CA ASP A 335 -2.72 -8.73 2.78
C ASP A 335 -1.58 -8.83 3.81
N ALA A 336 -0.96 -10.00 3.94
CA ALA A 336 0.13 -10.21 4.89
C ALA A 336 1.41 -9.44 4.52
N VAL A 337 1.74 -9.32 3.24
CA VAL A 337 2.87 -8.50 2.74
C VAL A 337 2.59 -7.02 3.00
N CYS A 338 1.37 -6.54 2.73
CA CYS A 338 0.96 -5.16 3.01
C CYS A 338 0.99 -4.85 4.51
N ALA A 339 0.55 -5.78 5.36
CA ALA A 339 0.61 -5.63 6.81
C ALA A 339 2.06 -5.55 7.32
N VAL A 340 2.96 -6.40 6.83
CA VAL A 340 4.40 -6.34 7.17
C VAL A 340 5.02 -5.03 6.71
N ARG A 341 4.72 -4.54 5.51
CA ARG A 341 5.16 -3.23 5.01
C ARG A 341 4.67 -2.11 5.93
N SER A 342 3.39 -2.10 6.26
CA SER A 342 2.77 -1.14 7.17
C SER A 342 3.40 -1.17 8.56
N ALA A 343 3.76 -2.35 9.07
CA ALA A 343 4.45 -2.51 10.33
C ALA A 343 5.89 -1.98 10.30
N LEU A 344 6.59 -2.15 9.19
CA LEU A 344 7.95 -1.60 9.00
C LEU A 344 7.95 -0.08 8.92
N GLU A 345 6.89 0.54 8.36
CA GLU A 345 6.76 1.99 8.21
C GLU A 345 6.41 2.69 9.53
N GLU A 346 5.39 2.23 10.25
CA GLU A 346 4.85 2.95 11.42
C GLU A 346 4.99 2.16 12.75
N GLY A 347 5.49 0.94 12.70
CA GLY A 347 5.63 0.08 13.89
C GLY A 347 4.39 -0.74 14.18
N ILE A 348 4.40 -1.37 15.37
CA ILE A 348 3.38 -2.32 15.81
C ILE A 348 2.77 -1.93 17.15
N ILE A 349 1.52 -2.33 17.35
CA ILE A 349 0.72 -2.16 18.56
C ILE A 349 0.17 -3.52 19.01
N PRO A 350 -0.35 -3.67 20.26
CA PRO A 350 -1.07 -4.87 20.66
C PRO A 350 -2.28 -5.11 19.75
N GLY A 351 -2.37 -6.32 19.19
CA GLY A 351 -3.39 -6.69 18.23
C GLY A 351 -4.70 -7.17 18.88
N GLY A 352 -5.58 -7.75 18.05
CA GLY A 352 -6.86 -8.29 18.49
C GLY A 352 -7.81 -7.25 19.07
N GLY A 353 -7.74 -6.00 18.64
CA GLY A 353 -8.55 -4.89 19.13
C GLY A 353 -8.14 -4.34 20.50
N VAL A 354 -7.10 -4.91 21.16
CA VAL A 354 -6.68 -4.52 22.51
C VAL A 354 -6.20 -3.08 22.58
N ALA A 355 -5.42 -2.63 21.61
CA ALA A 355 -4.92 -1.25 21.57
C ALA A 355 -6.06 -0.22 21.53
N LEU A 356 -7.07 -0.43 20.67
CA LEU A 356 -8.25 0.44 20.56
C LEU A 356 -9.09 0.39 21.84
N TYR A 357 -9.30 -0.80 22.41
CA TYR A 357 -10.01 -0.98 23.66
C TYR A 357 -9.34 -0.20 24.84
N ARG A 358 -8.01 -0.20 24.89
CA ARG A 358 -7.29 0.60 25.91
C ARG A 358 -7.49 2.11 25.76
N GLU A 359 -7.59 2.60 24.55
CA GLU A 359 -7.96 4.01 24.32
C GLU A 359 -9.44 4.27 24.69
N ALA A 360 -10.34 3.33 24.36
CA ALA A 360 -11.75 3.41 24.78
C ALA A 360 -11.89 3.54 26.31
N VAL A 361 -11.22 2.69 27.08
CA VAL A 361 -11.23 2.72 28.55
C VAL A 361 -10.68 4.04 29.10
N LYS A 362 -9.61 4.57 28.46
CA LYS A 362 -9.04 5.87 28.86
C LYS A 362 -10.04 6.98 28.65
N MET A 363 -10.70 7.03 27.50
CA MET A 363 -11.73 8.02 27.19
C MET A 363 -12.97 7.88 28.08
N GLY A 364 -13.34 6.64 28.40
CA GLY A 364 -14.48 6.38 29.29
C GLY A 364 -14.32 6.92 30.71
N LYS A 365 -13.08 7.11 31.18
CA LYS A 365 -12.79 7.74 32.48
C LYS A 365 -12.96 9.28 32.45
N ASP A 366 -12.73 9.90 31.30
CA ASP A 366 -12.75 11.36 31.10
C ASP A 366 -13.83 11.74 30.07
N CYS A 367 -15.06 11.19 30.20
CA CYS A 367 -16.17 11.40 29.30
C CYS A 367 -16.84 12.78 29.52
N ASP A 368 -16.14 13.87 29.28
CA ASP A 368 -16.60 15.24 29.39
C ASP A 368 -17.33 15.75 28.12
N THR A 369 -17.08 15.12 26.97
CA THR A 369 -17.69 15.47 25.68
C THR A 369 -18.52 14.33 25.09
N VAL A 370 -19.50 14.69 24.23
CA VAL A 370 -20.30 13.68 23.49
C VAL A 370 -19.40 12.84 22.56
N ALA A 371 -18.41 13.47 21.92
CA ALA A 371 -17.46 12.77 21.05
C ALA A 371 -16.68 11.70 21.82
N LYS A 372 -16.18 11.99 23.01
CA LYS A 372 -15.48 10.99 23.84
C LYS A 372 -16.39 9.82 24.25
N LYS A 373 -17.66 10.05 24.50
CA LYS A 373 -18.64 8.98 24.78
C LYS A 373 -18.80 8.07 23.56
N ILE A 374 -18.96 8.66 22.36
CA ILE A 374 -19.07 7.92 21.10
C ILE A 374 -17.82 7.08 20.88
N PHE A 375 -16.63 7.66 21.05
CA PHE A 375 -15.37 6.94 20.85
C PHE A 375 -15.14 5.86 21.90
N SER A 376 -15.47 6.10 23.17
CA SER A 376 -15.34 5.10 24.23
C SER A 376 -16.16 3.84 23.94
N GLU A 377 -17.36 3.99 23.38
CA GLU A 377 -18.20 2.87 22.98
C GLU A 377 -17.68 2.22 21.68
N ALA A 378 -17.39 3.01 20.66
CA ALA A 378 -17.03 2.52 19.34
C ALA A 378 -15.66 1.81 19.28
N LEU A 379 -14.65 2.33 19.98
CA LEU A 379 -13.31 1.73 20.00
C LEU A 379 -13.24 0.38 20.72
N SER A 380 -14.25 0.07 21.54
CA SER A 380 -14.37 -1.23 22.19
C SER A 380 -14.85 -2.34 21.25
N SER A 381 -15.57 -1.96 20.20
CA SER A 381 -16.30 -2.89 19.32
C SER A 381 -15.42 -3.94 18.64
N PRO A 382 -14.21 -3.65 18.14
CA PRO A 382 -13.39 -4.69 17.49
C PRO A 382 -13.02 -5.82 18.45
N LEU A 383 -12.62 -5.51 19.68
CA LEU A 383 -12.31 -6.54 20.69
C LEU A 383 -13.57 -7.32 21.07
N MET A 384 -14.68 -6.61 21.37
CA MET A 384 -15.94 -7.24 21.79
C MET A 384 -16.45 -8.20 20.73
N LEU A 385 -16.41 -7.80 19.45
CA LEU A 385 -16.85 -8.65 18.35
C LEU A 385 -15.97 -9.92 18.18
N ILE A 386 -14.66 -9.81 18.38
CA ILE A 386 -13.76 -10.97 18.35
C ILE A 386 -14.13 -11.95 19.46
N LEU A 387 -14.40 -11.46 20.67
CA LEU A 387 -14.76 -12.28 21.82
C LEU A 387 -16.13 -12.95 21.62
N GLU A 388 -17.11 -12.19 21.17
CA GLU A 388 -18.46 -12.63 20.85
C GLU A 388 -18.46 -13.74 19.78
N ASN A 389 -17.72 -13.55 18.68
CA ASN A 389 -17.55 -14.54 17.63
C ASN A 389 -16.83 -15.81 18.11
N SER A 390 -16.07 -15.71 19.17
CA SER A 390 -15.41 -16.86 19.83
C SER A 390 -16.31 -17.55 20.86
N GLY A 391 -17.56 -17.08 21.05
CA GLY A 391 -18.50 -17.61 22.02
C GLY A 391 -18.17 -17.26 23.48
N LEU A 392 -17.43 -16.15 23.69
CA LEU A 392 -16.98 -15.69 24.98
C LEU A 392 -17.76 -14.46 25.43
N ASP A 393 -17.92 -14.31 26.76
CA ASP A 393 -18.49 -13.10 27.33
C ASP A 393 -17.44 -11.96 27.29
N GLY A 394 -17.68 -10.99 26.41
CA GLY A 394 -16.79 -9.86 26.21
C GLY A 394 -16.68 -8.96 27.44
N ASP A 395 -17.76 -8.82 28.22
CA ASP A 395 -17.79 -7.98 29.42
C ASP A 395 -16.97 -8.61 30.54
N GLU A 396 -17.06 -9.92 30.77
CA GLU A 396 -16.28 -10.65 31.74
C GLU A 396 -14.79 -10.56 31.42
N ILE A 397 -14.41 -10.83 30.17
CA ILE A 397 -13.00 -10.83 29.74
C ILE A 397 -12.42 -9.42 29.79
N SER A 398 -13.16 -8.43 29.34
CA SER A 398 -12.71 -7.04 29.35
C SER A 398 -12.47 -6.54 30.78
N HIS A 399 -13.34 -6.90 31.71
CA HIS A 399 -13.20 -6.56 33.12
C HIS A 399 -11.92 -7.16 33.72
N PHE A 400 -11.59 -8.39 33.34
CA PHE A 400 -10.34 -9.05 33.79
C PHE A 400 -9.08 -8.40 33.21
N MET A 401 -9.16 -7.79 32.03
CA MET A 401 -8.05 -7.09 31.38
C MET A 401 -7.79 -5.71 31.96
N LEU A 402 -8.80 -5.01 32.49
CA LEU A 402 -8.73 -3.61 32.91
C LEU A 402 -7.57 -3.26 33.87
N PRO A 403 -7.28 -4.06 34.94
CA PRO A 403 -6.24 -3.72 35.92
C PRO A 403 -4.81 -4.03 35.44
N LYS A 404 -4.64 -4.49 34.23
CA LYS A 404 -3.36 -4.94 33.68
C LYS A 404 -2.70 -3.92 32.76
N ASP A 405 -1.46 -4.19 32.39
CA ASP A 405 -0.67 -3.32 31.50
C ASP A 405 -1.32 -3.10 30.13
N TYR A 406 -0.87 -2.07 29.43
CA TYR A 406 -1.38 -1.68 28.09
C TYR A 406 -1.38 -2.83 27.07
N SER A 407 -0.32 -3.66 27.08
CA SER A 407 -0.16 -4.78 26.14
C SER A 407 -0.85 -6.08 26.59
N TYR A 408 -1.42 -6.10 27.81
CA TYR A 408 -2.08 -7.30 28.32
C TYR A 408 -3.48 -7.46 27.69
N GLY A 409 -3.72 -8.63 27.10
CA GLY A 409 -4.94 -8.93 26.40
C GLY A 409 -5.34 -10.40 26.48
N TYR A 410 -6.32 -10.76 25.67
CA TYR A 410 -6.83 -12.11 25.54
C TYR A 410 -6.64 -12.63 24.12
N ASN A 411 -6.03 -13.81 24.01
CA ASN A 411 -5.88 -14.51 22.74
C ASN A 411 -7.01 -15.51 22.58
N ALA A 412 -8.01 -15.18 21.76
CA ALA A 412 -9.18 -16.00 21.50
C ALA A 412 -8.85 -17.37 20.86
N LYS A 413 -7.75 -17.45 20.09
CA LYS A 413 -7.31 -18.70 19.46
C LYS A 413 -6.81 -19.74 20.49
N THR A 414 -6.08 -19.28 21.50
CA THR A 414 -5.47 -20.16 22.51
C THR A 414 -6.21 -20.15 23.83
N ASN A 415 -7.28 -19.36 23.94
CA ASN A 415 -8.05 -19.15 25.16
C ASN A 415 -7.16 -18.79 26.36
N SER A 416 -6.25 -17.84 26.17
CA SER A 416 -5.27 -17.47 27.19
C SER A 416 -5.09 -15.97 27.34
N TYR A 417 -4.84 -15.53 28.58
CA TYR A 417 -4.47 -14.17 28.89
C TYR A 417 -2.96 -13.98 28.88
N GLY A 418 -2.48 -12.84 28.42
CA GLY A 418 -1.05 -12.53 28.46
C GLY A 418 -0.69 -11.24 27.75
N ASP A 419 0.61 -10.98 27.67
CA ASP A 419 1.14 -9.88 26.87
C ASP A 419 0.98 -10.21 25.39
N MET A 420 0.22 -9.39 24.66
CA MET A 420 -0.12 -9.59 23.24
C MET A 420 1.15 -9.61 22.37
N TYR A 421 2.18 -8.84 22.74
CA TYR A 421 3.45 -8.89 22.02
C TYR A 421 4.16 -10.24 22.22
N VAL A 422 4.09 -10.82 23.42
CA VAL A 422 4.72 -12.13 23.72
C VAL A 422 3.95 -13.26 23.03
N MET A 423 2.63 -13.15 22.97
CA MET A 423 1.76 -14.13 22.31
C MET A 423 1.77 -14.02 20.79
N GLY A 424 2.48 -13.02 20.21
CA GLY A 424 2.55 -12.79 18.77
C GLY A 424 1.29 -12.19 18.17
N VAL A 425 0.30 -11.75 18.98
CA VAL A 425 -0.92 -11.10 18.52
C VAL A 425 -0.69 -9.60 18.41
N ILE A 426 -0.25 -9.16 17.25
CA ILE A 426 0.22 -7.79 17.00
C ILE A 426 -0.35 -7.24 15.71
N ASP A 427 -0.76 -5.97 15.72
CA ASP A 427 -1.30 -5.27 14.56
C ASP A 427 -0.32 -4.16 14.11
N PRO A 428 -0.19 -3.91 12.79
CA PRO A 428 0.50 -2.74 12.29
C PRO A 428 -0.23 -1.45 12.68
N LEU A 429 0.50 -0.46 13.21
CA LEU A 429 -0.12 0.82 13.56
C LEU A 429 -0.80 1.48 12.38
N LYS A 430 -0.17 1.48 11.20
CA LYS A 430 -0.71 2.10 9.98
C LYS A 430 -2.07 1.52 9.59
N VAL A 431 -2.24 0.19 9.70
CA VAL A 431 -3.52 -0.50 9.40
C VAL A 431 -4.61 -0.02 10.35
N THR A 432 -4.36 -0.08 11.67
CA THR A 432 -5.34 0.34 12.68
C THR A 432 -5.68 1.83 12.58
N ARG A 433 -4.67 2.68 12.32
CA ARG A 433 -4.85 4.13 12.14
C ARG A 433 -5.70 4.43 10.91
N SER A 434 -5.36 3.86 9.76
CA SER A 434 -6.10 4.06 8.51
C SER A 434 -7.54 3.56 8.62
N ALA A 435 -7.75 2.42 9.26
CA ALA A 435 -9.10 1.90 9.52
C ALA A 435 -9.93 2.87 10.37
N LEU A 436 -9.35 3.46 11.42
CA LEU A 436 -10.03 4.43 12.28
C LEU A 436 -10.31 5.75 11.55
N GLU A 437 -9.34 6.31 10.83
CA GLU A 437 -9.49 7.55 10.05
C GLU A 437 -10.62 7.43 9.02
N ASN A 438 -10.62 6.35 8.24
CA ASN A 438 -11.62 6.10 7.22
C ASN A 438 -13.01 5.82 7.84
N ALA A 439 -13.04 5.09 8.95
CA ALA A 439 -14.28 4.85 9.69
C ALA A 439 -14.90 6.14 10.20
N VAL A 440 -14.12 7.04 10.81
CA VAL A 440 -14.59 8.34 11.30
C VAL A 440 -15.06 9.23 10.14
N SER A 441 -14.33 9.27 9.03
CA SER A 441 -14.71 10.03 7.84
C SER A 441 -16.06 9.60 7.29
N VAL A 442 -16.30 8.30 7.15
CA VAL A 442 -17.58 7.78 6.65
C VAL A 442 -18.68 7.93 7.70
N ALA A 443 -18.42 7.63 8.97
CA ALA A 443 -19.40 7.76 10.05
C ALA A 443 -19.88 9.22 10.21
N THR A 444 -18.97 10.20 10.19
CA THR A 444 -19.34 11.62 10.27
C THR A 444 -20.13 12.07 9.05
N THR A 445 -19.86 11.53 7.87
CA THR A 445 -20.65 11.80 6.66
C THR A 445 -22.07 11.24 6.81
N ILE A 446 -22.23 10.00 7.28
CA ILE A 446 -23.53 9.38 7.53
C ILE A 446 -24.29 10.18 8.58
N LEU A 447 -23.67 10.47 9.73
CA LEU A 447 -24.28 11.22 10.81
C LEU A 447 -24.62 12.67 10.41
N SER A 448 -23.90 13.29 9.48
CA SER A 448 -24.21 14.65 8.98
C SER A 448 -25.46 14.68 8.11
N THR A 449 -25.84 13.56 7.51
CA THR A 449 -26.95 13.46 6.57
C THR A 449 -28.29 13.67 7.26
N ASN A 450 -29.14 14.55 6.70
CA ASN A 450 -30.48 14.81 7.20
C ASN A 450 -31.58 14.21 6.30
N ALA A 451 -31.26 13.97 5.03
CA ALA A 451 -32.20 13.39 4.07
C ALA A 451 -31.44 12.58 3.00
N ILE A 452 -32.08 11.54 2.51
CA ILE A 452 -31.58 10.69 1.43
C ILE A 452 -32.54 10.85 0.24
N ILE A 453 -31.99 11.17 -0.91
CA ILE A 453 -32.75 11.24 -2.16
C ILE A 453 -32.36 10.03 -3.01
N THR A 454 -33.32 9.18 -3.29
CA THR A 454 -33.17 8.01 -4.15
C THR A 454 -34.01 8.17 -5.41
N MET A 455 -33.59 7.52 -6.51
CA MET A 455 -34.45 7.45 -7.70
C MET A 455 -35.74 6.69 -7.36
N ALA A 456 -36.87 7.17 -7.88
CA ALA A 456 -38.12 6.45 -7.78
C ALA A 456 -37.99 5.08 -8.47
N ARG A 457 -38.52 4.03 -7.84
CA ARG A 457 -38.57 2.72 -8.46
C ARG A 457 -39.49 2.81 -9.67
N THR A 458 -38.97 2.63 -10.88
CA THR A 458 -39.80 2.31 -12.05
C THR A 458 -40.22 0.86 -11.87
N TYR A 459 -41.48 0.66 -11.49
CA TYR A 459 -42.12 -0.66 -11.62
C TYR A 459 -42.29 -0.86 -13.15
N GLU A 460 -41.45 -1.68 -13.76
CA GLU A 460 -41.83 -2.27 -15.04
C GLU A 460 -43.09 -3.09 -14.75
N GLN A 461 -44.22 -2.60 -15.19
CA GLN A 461 -45.42 -3.43 -15.31
C GLN A 461 -45.06 -4.54 -16.29
N SER A 462 -44.86 -5.75 -15.76
CA SER A 462 -44.85 -6.96 -16.56
C SER A 462 -46.27 -7.06 -17.18
N ASN A 463 -46.41 -6.56 -18.41
CA ASN A 463 -47.56 -6.91 -19.22
C ASN A 463 -47.47 -8.41 -19.47
N VAL A 464 -48.38 -9.12 -18.83
CA VAL A 464 -48.75 -10.51 -19.15
C VAL A 464 -49.38 -10.56 -20.53
#